data_5d046b392a1e9a600a0ca5bfe0039c76
#
_entry.id   5d046b392a1e9a600a0ca5bfe0039c76
#
_cell.length_a   1.000
_cell.length_b   1.000
_cell.length_c   1.000
_cell.angle_alpha   90.00
_cell.angle_beta   90.00
_cell.angle_gamma   90.00
#
_symmetry.space_group_name_H-M   'P 1'
#
loop_
_entity.id
_entity.type
_entity.pdbx_description
1 polymer ?
#
loop_
_entity_poly.entity_id
_entity_poly.type
_entity_poly.pdbx_seq_one_letter_code
_entity_poly.pdbx_strand_id
1 'polypeptide(L)'
;VAFAVIGLLFVSALIKKIFGFGIPLLSPKPSSNSSDEGGFWDRVTRAVMRQPILSALVSTAILVVLIIPFFDLAKGTSGISVLPDEEPAKQAFELLNTKYGFGSNSPALVVVSGNVGSQAVIESIERLKVLMKEDSGVQEPEVQSVPDVQLAVLTAPVPGDPFSQVALDTIRRLRADLVPQAFQGVSSSDYEVFVGGASAEIVDQVKLTDDYTPRVFGAVLGLSFLLLLVAFRSLVIPIASIFMNLLSVG
;
A
#
# COMPACT_ATOMS: atom_id res chain seq x y z
N VAL A 1 -8.18 9.72 7.77
CA VAL A 1 -9.37 10.60 7.59
C VAL A 1 -9.21 11.90 8.38
N ALA A 2 -8.81 11.86 9.68
CA ALA A 2 -8.67 13.08 10.49
C ALA A 2 -7.64 14.08 9.93
N PHE A 3 -6.49 13.61 9.45
CA PHE A 3 -5.45 14.48 8.86
C PHE A 3 -5.87 15.12 7.54
N ALA A 4 -6.65 14.41 6.70
CA ALA A 4 -7.18 14.98 5.47
C ALA A 4 -8.19 16.12 5.74
N VAL A 5 -9.02 15.97 6.78
CA VAL A 5 -9.97 17.01 7.21
C VAL A 5 -9.23 18.23 7.78
N ILE A 6 -8.20 18.01 8.58
CA ILE A 6 -7.35 19.09 9.14
C ILE A 6 -6.60 19.81 8.02
N GLY A 7 -6.05 19.07 7.05
CA GLY A 7 -5.41 19.65 5.86
C GLY A 7 -6.38 20.48 5.03
N LEU A 8 -7.59 20.00 4.80
CA LEU A 8 -8.63 20.73 4.06
C LEU A 8 -9.07 22.01 4.80
N LEU A 9 -9.19 21.96 6.12
CA LEU A 9 -9.51 23.13 6.95
C LEU A 9 -8.37 24.14 6.96
N PHE A 10 -7.11 23.68 7.00
CA PHE A 10 -5.94 24.56 6.95
C PHE A 10 -5.81 25.25 5.58
N VAL A 11 -6.01 24.50 4.48
CA VAL A 11 -6.02 25.03 3.12
C VAL A 11 -7.17 26.03 2.94
N SER A 12 -8.37 25.74 3.46
CA SER A 12 -9.49 26.67 3.40
C SER A 12 -9.24 27.95 4.19
N ALA A 13 -8.60 27.85 5.37
CA ALA A 13 -8.22 28.99 6.18
C ALA A 13 -7.12 29.84 5.52
N LEU A 14 -6.17 29.20 4.86
CA LEU A 14 -5.08 29.83 4.12
C LEU A 14 -5.63 30.58 2.89
N ILE A 15 -6.52 29.95 2.14
CA ILE A 15 -7.22 30.57 1.00
C ILE A 15 -8.04 31.78 1.46
N LYS A 16 -8.74 31.66 2.59
CA LYS A 16 -9.51 32.76 3.19
C LYS A 16 -8.61 33.93 3.61
N LYS A 17 -7.42 33.65 4.13
CA LYS A 17 -6.47 34.67 4.57
C LYS A 17 -5.74 35.34 3.41
N ILE A 18 -5.43 34.63 2.33
CA ILE A 18 -4.69 35.15 1.16
C ILE A 18 -5.63 35.87 0.17
N PHE A 19 -6.83 35.34 -0.04
CA PHE A 19 -7.77 35.88 -1.04
C PHE A 19 -8.93 36.66 -0.42
N GLY A 20 -9.04 36.77 0.89
CA GLY A 20 -10.12 37.51 1.56
C GLY A 20 -11.55 37.02 1.26
N PHE A 21 -11.67 35.76 0.78
CA PHE A 21 -12.91 35.18 0.29
C PHE A 21 -13.25 33.85 0.98
N GLY A 22 -14.43 33.80 1.59
CA GLY A 22 -15.02 32.55 2.06
C GLY A 22 -15.55 31.76 0.86
N ILE A 23 -15.20 30.49 0.76
CA ILE A 23 -15.80 29.57 -0.20
C ILE A 23 -17.29 29.49 0.14
N PRO A 24 -18.22 29.94 -0.68
CA PRO A 24 -19.64 29.63 -0.51
C PRO A 24 -19.80 28.16 -0.96
N LEU A 25 -19.71 27.25 -0.02
CA LEU A 25 -20.12 25.89 -0.24
C LEU A 25 -21.65 25.91 -0.33
N LEU A 26 -22.19 25.60 -1.51
CA LEU A 26 -23.60 25.39 -1.81
C LEU A 26 -24.49 26.65 -1.92
N SER A 27 -24.50 27.23 -3.12
CA SER A 27 -25.75 27.75 -3.70
C SER A 27 -25.61 27.85 -5.24
N PRO A 28 -26.21 26.96 -5.99
CA PRO A 28 -26.40 27.20 -7.43
C PRO A 28 -27.61 28.11 -7.61
N LYS A 29 -27.39 29.38 -7.86
CA LYS A 29 -28.42 30.25 -8.42
C LYS A 29 -28.03 30.52 -9.85
N PRO A 30 -28.77 30.01 -10.83
CA PRO A 30 -28.58 30.40 -12.23
C PRO A 30 -29.11 31.79 -12.41
N SER A 31 -28.26 32.78 -12.60
CA SER A 31 -28.68 34.05 -13.16
C SER A 31 -28.15 34.18 -14.58
N SER A 32 -29.07 34.07 -15.52
CA SER A 32 -28.92 34.53 -16.89
C SER A 32 -28.76 36.05 -16.86
N ASN A 33 -27.55 36.55 -17.02
CA ASN A 33 -27.28 37.79 -17.72
C ASN A 33 -25.77 37.92 -17.98
N SER A 34 -25.43 37.91 -19.22
CA SER A 34 -24.14 38.20 -19.81
C SER A 34 -23.73 39.66 -19.52
N SER A 35 -22.91 39.85 -18.49
CA SER A 35 -22.01 41.01 -18.26
C SER A 35 -21.39 41.03 -16.87
N ASP A 36 -20.94 39.88 -16.34
CA ASP A 36 -20.10 39.85 -15.14
C ASP A 36 -18.61 39.68 -15.51
N GLU A 37 -18.07 40.80 -16.06
CA GLU A 37 -16.61 41.03 -16.11
C GLU A 37 -16.07 41.24 -14.70
N GLY A 38 -15.96 40.17 -13.90
CA GLY A 38 -15.46 40.30 -12.54
C GLY A 38 -15.71 39.07 -11.65
N GLY A 39 -16.10 37.92 -12.22
CA GLY A 39 -16.36 36.70 -11.50
C GLY A 39 -15.12 36.17 -10.73
N PHE A 40 -15.36 35.19 -9.84
CA PHE A 40 -14.31 34.54 -9.04
C PHE A 40 -13.11 34.11 -9.91
N TRP A 41 -13.35 33.50 -11.04
CA TRP A 41 -12.31 33.01 -11.97
C TRP A 41 -11.47 34.15 -12.57
N ASP A 42 -12.09 35.29 -12.91
CA ASP A 42 -11.40 36.45 -13.43
C ASP A 42 -10.46 37.06 -12.37
N ARG A 43 -10.87 37.10 -11.10
CA ARG A 43 -10.01 37.51 -9.98
C ARG A 43 -8.83 36.57 -9.77
N VAL A 44 -9.08 35.25 -9.81
CA VAL A 44 -8.02 34.25 -9.68
C VAL A 44 -7.03 34.36 -10.83
N THR A 45 -7.52 34.45 -12.07
CA THR A 45 -6.67 34.60 -13.25
C THR A 45 -5.83 35.86 -13.19
N ARG A 46 -6.41 37.00 -12.83
CA ARG A 46 -5.66 38.26 -12.66
C ARG A 46 -4.61 38.18 -11.53
N ALA A 47 -4.94 37.55 -10.42
CA ALA A 47 -3.99 37.36 -9.31
C ALA A 47 -2.81 36.50 -9.73
N VAL A 48 -3.07 35.39 -10.41
CA VAL A 48 -2.02 34.48 -10.95
C VAL A 48 -1.15 35.18 -11.98
N MET A 49 -1.76 35.90 -12.92
CA MET A 49 -1.03 36.63 -13.97
C MET A 49 -0.22 37.82 -13.40
N ARG A 50 -0.70 38.45 -12.34
CA ARG A 50 0.01 39.59 -11.69
C ARG A 50 1.28 39.15 -10.93
N GLN A 51 1.27 37.97 -10.36
CA GLN A 51 2.41 37.42 -9.59
C GLN A 51 2.59 35.93 -9.88
N PRO A 52 3.05 35.57 -11.09
CA PRO A 52 3.10 34.17 -11.52
C PRO A 52 4.05 33.32 -10.67
N ILE A 53 5.19 33.88 -10.26
CA ILE A 53 6.18 33.16 -9.43
C ILE A 53 5.61 32.89 -8.03
N LEU A 54 4.96 33.88 -7.42
CA LEU A 54 4.35 33.72 -6.09
C LEU A 54 3.20 32.69 -6.13
N SER A 55 2.37 32.74 -7.15
CA SER A 55 1.27 31.79 -7.35
C SER A 55 1.79 30.37 -7.54
N ALA A 56 2.85 30.19 -8.33
CA ALA A 56 3.51 28.89 -8.51
C ALA A 56 4.10 28.38 -7.18
N LEU A 57 4.80 29.21 -6.42
CA LEU A 57 5.36 28.82 -5.12
C LEU A 57 4.27 28.41 -4.10
N VAL A 58 3.18 29.19 -4.03
CA VAL A 58 2.06 28.89 -3.12
C VAL A 58 1.39 27.57 -3.52
N SER A 59 1.12 27.35 -4.82
CA SER A 59 0.51 26.11 -5.30
C SER A 59 1.42 24.91 -5.02
N THR A 60 2.71 25.05 -5.29
CA THR A 60 3.69 23.98 -5.02
C THR A 60 3.79 23.70 -3.52
N ALA A 61 3.81 24.73 -2.67
CA ALA A 61 3.85 24.56 -1.22
C ALA A 61 2.61 23.81 -0.71
N ILE A 62 1.42 24.12 -1.23
CA ILE A 62 0.18 23.42 -0.89
C ILE A 62 0.28 21.94 -1.30
N LEU A 63 0.75 21.66 -2.51
CA LEU A 63 0.91 20.28 -2.99
C LEU A 63 1.92 19.50 -2.13
N VAL A 64 3.06 20.10 -1.79
CA VAL A 64 4.07 19.48 -0.93
C VAL A 64 3.49 19.14 0.45
N VAL A 65 2.70 20.03 1.05
CA VAL A 65 2.04 19.76 2.33
C VAL A 65 1.03 18.62 2.22
N LEU A 66 0.32 18.52 1.09
CA LEU A 66 -0.64 17.43 0.85
C LEU A 66 0.04 16.08 0.59
N ILE A 67 1.30 16.07 0.14
CA ILE A 67 2.07 14.84 -0.09
C ILE A 67 2.57 14.24 1.24
N ILE A 68 2.78 15.02 2.29
CA ILE A 68 3.32 14.53 3.57
C ILE A 68 2.59 13.28 4.10
N PRO A 69 1.23 13.25 4.16
CA PRO A 69 0.51 12.07 4.64
C PRO A 69 0.67 10.82 3.76
N PHE A 70 1.13 10.98 2.52
CA PHE A 70 1.34 9.85 1.61
C PHE A 70 2.49 8.94 2.07
N PHE A 71 3.51 9.49 2.71
CA PHE A 71 4.65 8.73 3.21
C PHE A 71 4.30 7.83 4.41
N ASP A 72 3.23 8.17 5.15
CA ASP A 72 2.73 7.38 6.27
C ASP A 72 1.64 6.38 5.84
N LEU A 73 1.35 6.31 4.54
CA LEU A 73 0.31 5.42 4.04
C LEU A 73 0.79 3.96 4.09
N ALA A 74 0.18 3.16 4.94
CA ALA A 74 0.42 1.73 4.97
C ALA A 74 -0.10 1.10 3.68
N LYS A 75 0.81 0.50 2.90
CA LYS A 75 0.45 -0.22 1.67
C LYS A 75 -0.08 -1.60 2.02
N GLY A 76 -1.27 -1.92 1.56
CA GLY A 76 -1.92 -3.20 1.79
C GLY A 76 -3.34 -3.21 1.22
N THR A 77 -3.99 -4.34 1.36
CA THR A 77 -5.41 -4.49 1.03
C THR A 77 -6.24 -4.26 2.29
N SER A 78 -7.40 -3.63 2.16
CA SER A 78 -8.33 -3.46 3.27
C SER A 78 -8.86 -4.83 3.72
N GLY A 79 -8.56 -5.20 4.96
CA GLY A 79 -9.07 -6.41 5.56
C GLY A 79 -10.47 -6.25 6.17
N ILE A 80 -10.96 -7.32 6.79
CA ILE A 80 -12.26 -7.34 7.47
C ILE A 80 -12.31 -6.34 8.62
N SER A 81 -11.18 -6.01 9.23
CA SER A 81 -11.05 -5.02 10.31
C SER A 81 -11.54 -3.62 9.93
N VAL A 82 -11.58 -3.26 8.64
CA VAL A 82 -12.02 -1.95 8.15
C VAL A 82 -13.56 -1.85 8.05
N LEU A 83 -14.25 -2.98 8.03
CA LEU A 83 -15.71 -3.01 7.97
C LEU A 83 -16.33 -2.40 9.26
N PRO A 84 -17.51 -1.75 9.17
CA PRO A 84 -18.29 -1.35 10.34
C PRO A 84 -18.62 -2.54 11.25
N ASP A 85 -18.75 -2.30 12.55
CA ASP A 85 -18.97 -3.35 13.55
C ASP A 85 -20.33 -4.05 13.37
N GLU A 86 -21.28 -3.38 12.73
CA GLU A 86 -22.63 -3.90 12.45
C GLU A 86 -22.66 -4.91 11.29
N GLU A 87 -21.56 -4.97 10.50
CA GLU A 87 -21.54 -5.86 9.33
C GLU A 87 -21.45 -7.33 9.74
N PRO A 88 -22.34 -8.21 9.22
CA PRO A 88 -22.38 -9.63 9.57
C PRO A 88 -21.05 -10.35 9.28
N ALA A 89 -20.33 -9.95 8.24
CA ALA A 89 -19.03 -10.53 7.88
C ALA A 89 -17.98 -10.25 8.97
N LYS A 90 -17.95 -9.05 9.53
CA LYS A 90 -17.05 -8.69 10.63
C LYS A 90 -17.41 -9.43 11.90
N GLN A 91 -18.69 -9.47 12.25
CA GLN A 91 -19.18 -10.20 13.43
C GLN A 91 -18.86 -11.70 13.36
N ALA A 92 -19.05 -12.31 12.18
CA ALA A 92 -18.68 -13.71 11.95
C ALA A 92 -17.18 -13.94 12.11
N PHE A 93 -16.35 -13.07 11.54
CA PHE A 93 -14.89 -13.14 11.67
C PHE A 93 -14.43 -13.00 13.13
N GLU A 94 -14.96 -12.02 13.86
CA GLU A 94 -14.64 -11.81 15.26
C GLU A 94 -15.10 -12.97 16.16
N LEU A 95 -16.26 -13.54 15.86
CA LEU A 95 -16.77 -14.72 16.56
C LEU A 95 -15.86 -15.94 16.34
N LEU A 96 -15.47 -16.20 15.09
CA LEU A 96 -14.53 -17.26 14.74
C LEU A 96 -13.19 -17.04 15.43
N ASN A 97 -12.66 -15.82 15.38
CA ASN A 97 -11.38 -15.46 15.98
C ASN A 97 -11.39 -15.64 17.51
N THR A 98 -12.52 -15.30 18.15
CA THR A 98 -12.68 -15.41 19.62
C THR A 98 -12.93 -16.83 20.08
N LYS A 99 -13.69 -17.64 19.32
CA LYS A 99 -14.12 -18.99 19.73
C LYS A 99 -13.20 -20.10 19.28
N TYR A 100 -12.57 -19.96 18.13
CA TYR A 100 -11.70 -20.99 17.52
C TYR A 100 -10.21 -20.63 17.56
N GLY A 101 -9.85 -19.47 18.12
CA GLY A 101 -8.47 -19.01 18.24
C GLY A 101 -7.98 -18.21 17.02
N PHE A 102 -6.91 -17.48 17.27
CA PHE A 102 -6.28 -16.62 16.28
C PHE A 102 -5.78 -17.40 15.07
N GLY A 103 -6.02 -16.87 13.87
CA GLY A 103 -5.31 -17.26 12.67
C GLY A 103 -5.64 -18.64 12.09
N SER A 104 -6.53 -19.42 12.72
CA SER A 104 -6.93 -20.74 12.22
C SER A 104 -7.55 -20.71 10.82
N ASN A 105 -8.15 -19.56 10.44
CA ASN A 105 -8.81 -19.42 9.13
C ASN A 105 -7.86 -18.96 8.01
N SER A 106 -6.67 -18.49 8.34
CA SER A 106 -5.72 -17.96 7.34
C SER A 106 -4.27 -18.18 7.81
N PRO A 107 -3.84 -19.44 7.98
CA PRO A 107 -2.50 -19.74 8.45
C PRO A 107 -1.44 -19.36 7.40
N ALA A 108 -0.23 -19.09 7.89
CA ALA A 108 0.95 -19.13 7.05
C ALA A 108 1.29 -20.60 6.75
N LEU A 109 1.57 -20.89 5.50
CA LEU A 109 1.95 -22.20 5.02
C LEU A 109 3.43 -22.16 4.63
N VAL A 110 4.27 -22.94 5.31
CA VAL A 110 5.65 -23.11 4.88
C VAL A 110 5.81 -24.49 4.28
N VAL A 111 6.08 -24.52 2.98
CA VAL A 111 6.25 -25.76 2.22
C VAL A 111 7.73 -25.98 1.98
N VAL A 112 8.26 -27.06 2.45
CA VAL A 112 9.62 -27.53 2.19
C VAL A 112 9.53 -28.64 1.17
N SER A 113 10.15 -28.45 0.02
CA SER A 113 10.24 -29.42 -1.08
C SER A 113 11.68 -29.90 -1.22
N GLY A 114 11.88 -31.17 -1.50
CA GLY A 114 13.19 -31.77 -1.70
C GLY A 114 13.38 -33.00 -0.83
N ASN A 115 14.63 -33.24 -0.44
CA ASN A 115 14.98 -34.43 0.36
C ASN A 115 14.57 -34.30 1.85
N VAL A 116 13.23 -34.21 2.07
CA VAL A 116 12.67 -34.03 3.43
C VAL A 116 12.92 -35.23 4.34
N GLY A 117 13.38 -36.36 3.81
CA GLY A 117 13.82 -37.55 4.58
C GLY A 117 15.27 -37.46 5.07
N SER A 118 16.05 -36.51 4.60
CA SER A 118 17.43 -36.36 5.08
C SER A 118 17.46 -35.77 6.49
N GLN A 119 18.41 -36.28 7.31
CA GLN A 119 18.57 -35.82 8.68
C GLN A 119 18.78 -34.31 8.78
N ALA A 120 19.57 -33.73 7.88
CA ALA A 120 19.85 -32.29 7.86
C ALA A 120 18.60 -31.43 7.60
N VAL A 121 17.71 -31.88 6.70
CA VAL A 121 16.44 -31.15 6.41
C VAL A 121 15.46 -31.33 7.56
N ILE A 122 15.36 -32.55 8.15
CA ILE A 122 14.51 -32.78 9.32
C ILE A 122 14.94 -31.89 10.49
N GLU A 123 16.21 -31.80 10.80
CA GLU A 123 16.72 -30.92 11.86
C GLU A 123 16.46 -29.44 11.56
N SER A 124 16.50 -29.05 10.30
CA SER A 124 16.19 -27.68 9.89
C SER A 124 14.70 -27.34 10.02
N ILE A 125 13.81 -28.29 9.69
CA ILE A 125 12.37 -28.16 9.91
C ILE A 125 12.07 -28.04 11.41
N GLU A 126 12.71 -28.85 12.27
CA GLU A 126 12.51 -28.71 13.72
C GLU A 126 13.06 -27.38 14.25
N ARG A 127 14.24 -26.93 13.77
CA ARG A 127 14.76 -25.59 14.11
C ARG A 127 13.78 -24.48 13.68
N LEU A 128 13.23 -24.59 12.46
CA LEU A 128 12.24 -23.62 11.97
C LEU A 128 11.01 -23.59 12.87
N LYS A 129 10.49 -24.76 13.27
CA LYS A 129 9.38 -24.89 14.19
C LYS A 129 9.66 -24.19 15.53
N VAL A 130 10.85 -24.37 16.10
CA VAL A 130 11.26 -23.70 17.34
C VAL A 130 11.32 -22.18 17.15
N LEU A 131 11.98 -21.70 16.09
CA LEU A 131 12.09 -20.28 15.79
C LEU A 131 10.71 -19.63 15.57
N MET A 132 9.80 -20.33 14.87
CA MET A 132 8.42 -19.85 14.67
C MET A 132 7.64 -19.79 15.99
N LYS A 133 7.84 -20.74 16.89
CA LYS A 133 7.20 -20.72 18.22
C LYS A 133 7.70 -19.58 19.11
N GLU A 134 8.94 -19.18 18.95
CA GLU A 134 9.54 -18.04 19.67
C GLU A 134 9.12 -16.68 19.08
N ASP A 135 8.69 -16.65 17.82
CA ASP A 135 8.19 -15.41 17.18
C ASP A 135 6.77 -15.10 17.67
N SER A 136 6.58 -13.91 18.24
CA SER A 136 5.28 -13.47 18.76
C SER A 136 4.19 -13.31 17.70
N GLY A 137 4.55 -13.29 16.43
CA GLY A 137 3.63 -13.17 15.29
C GLY A 137 3.09 -14.50 14.77
N VAL A 138 3.48 -15.63 15.38
CA VAL A 138 3.07 -16.97 14.94
C VAL A 138 2.64 -17.78 16.15
N GLN A 139 1.57 -18.55 16.02
CA GLN A 139 1.22 -19.57 17.02
C GLN A 139 1.93 -20.88 16.73
N GLU A 140 1.78 -21.87 17.65
CA GLU A 140 2.49 -23.15 17.55
C GLU A 140 2.25 -23.82 16.19
N PRO A 141 3.30 -24.00 15.37
CA PRO A 141 3.17 -24.57 14.04
C PRO A 141 2.94 -26.07 14.09
N GLU A 142 2.01 -26.55 13.26
CA GLU A 142 1.81 -27.97 13.00
C GLU A 142 2.65 -28.41 11.81
N VAL A 143 3.32 -29.55 11.93
CA VAL A 143 4.16 -30.10 10.86
C VAL A 143 3.52 -31.37 10.31
N GLN A 144 3.28 -31.39 9.00
CA GLN A 144 2.90 -32.60 8.25
C GLN A 144 3.99 -32.90 7.24
N SER A 145 4.63 -34.03 7.40
CA SER A 145 5.65 -34.54 6.45
C SER A 145 5.08 -35.69 5.66
N VAL A 146 5.24 -35.65 4.34
CA VAL A 146 4.85 -36.70 3.41
C VAL A 146 6.10 -37.08 2.61
N PRO A 147 6.96 -37.96 3.14
CA PRO A 147 8.24 -38.30 2.53
C PRO A 147 8.12 -38.91 1.14
N ASP A 148 7.03 -39.65 0.88
CA ASP A 148 6.80 -40.31 -0.40
C ASP A 148 6.68 -39.32 -1.57
N VAL A 149 6.21 -38.09 -1.29
CA VAL A 149 6.13 -36.97 -2.29
C VAL A 149 7.20 -35.92 -2.07
N GLN A 150 8.18 -36.19 -1.21
CA GLN A 150 9.27 -35.27 -0.90
C GLN A 150 8.81 -33.86 -0.47
N LEU A 151 7.77 -33.82 0.35
CA LEU A 151 7.19 -32.58 0.85
C LEU A 151 7.03 -32.62 2.37
N ALA A 152 7.31 -31.49 3.00
CA ALA A 152 6.87 -31.18 4.36
C ALA A 152 6.14 -29.84 4.39
N VAL A 153 5.04 -29.78 5.11
CA VAL A 153 4.23 -28.57 5.25
C VAL A 153 4.14 -28.21 6.71
N LEU A 154 4.54 -26.99 7.03
CA LEU A 154 4.32 -26.39 8.34
C LEU A 154 3.15 -25.42 8.21
N THR A 155 2.11 -25.66 8.98
CA THR A 155 0.93 -24.79 9.06
C THR A 155 1.01 -24.01 10.35
N ALA A 156 1.12 -22.70 10.25
CA ALA A 156 1.29 -21.83 11.39
C ALA A 156 0.20 -20.74 11.42
N PRO A 157 -0.69 -20.77 12.41
CA PRO A 157 -1.68 -19.72 12.57
C PRO A 157 -1.00 -18.37 12.81
N VAL A 158 -1.40 -17.34 12.04
CA VAL A 158 -0.95 -15.95 12.23
C VAL A 158 -2.05 -15.18 12.94
N PRO A 159 -1.77 -14.51 14.07
CA PRO A 159 -2.81 -13.84 14.86
C PRO A 159 -3.49 -12.70 14.10
N GLY A 160 -4.79 -12.56 14.29
CA GLY A 160 -5.58 -11.42 13.85
C GLY A 160 -6.00 -11.46 12.39
N ASP A 161 -6.18 -10.25 11.83
CA ASP A 161 -6.57 -10.07 10.44
C ASP A 161 -5.38 -10.38 9.52
N PRO A 162 -5.51 -11.32 8.55
CA PRO A 162 -4.43 -11.68 7.62
C PRO A 162 -3.96 -10.52 6.74
N PHE A 163 -4.74 -9.46 6.64
CA PHE A 163 -4.41 -8.22 5.91
C PHE A 163 -3.77 -7.16 6.79
N SER A 164 -3.63 -7.40 8.10
CA SER A 164 -2.99 -6.46 9.02
C SER A 164 -1.49 -6.33 8.76
N GLN A 165 -0.92 -5.16 9.05
CA GLN A 165 0.54 -4.95 8.92
C GLN A 165 1.33 -5.96 9.77
N VAL A 166 0.81 -6.32 10.94
CA VAL A 166 1.45 -7.31 11.83
C VAL A 166 1.56 -8.66 11.13
N ALA A 167 0.50 -9.13 10.47
CA ALA A 167 0.51 -10.38 9.72
C ALA A 167 1.47 -10.32 8.53
N LEU A 168 1.44 -9.23 7.76
CA LEU A 168 2.33 -9.03 6.62
C LEU A 168 3.81 -8.98 7.03
N ASP A 169 4.13 -8.30 8.15
CA ASP A 169 5.49 -8.22 8.67
C ASP A 169 5.96 -9.58 9.20
N THR A 170 5.06 -10.37 9.79
CA THR A 170 5.36 -11.74 10.20
C THR A 170 5.78 -12.60 9.00
N ILE A 171 5.05 -12.53 7.88
CA ILE A 171 5.44 -13.22 6.65
C ILE A 171 6.79 -12.74 6.11
N ARG A 172 7.04 -11.43 6.15
CA ARG A 172 8.33 -10.87 5.71
C ARG A 172 9.48 -11.39 6.56
N ARG A 173 9.35 -11.38 7.91
CA ARG A 173 10.35 -11.94 8.82
C ARG A 173 10.54 -13.43 8.61
N LEU A 174 9.44 -14.17 8.43
CA LEU A 174 9.50 -15.61 8.17
C LEU A 174 10.36 -15.93 6.94
N ARG A 175 10.18 -15.17 5.85
CA ARG A 175 10.96 -15.33 4.61
C ARG A 175 12.39 -14.81 4.69
N ALA A 176 12.59 -13.65 5.33
CA ALA A 176 13.89 -12.98 5.33
C ALA A 176 14.83 -13.48 6.42
N ASP A 177 14.28 -13.89 7.58
CA ASP A 177 15.08 -14.17 8.78
C ASP A 177 14.94 -15.64 9.22
N LEU A 178 13.72 -16.10 9.51
CA LEU A 178 13.51 -17.38 10.17
C LEU A 178 13.86 -18.58 9.28
N VAL A 179 13.41 -18.56 8.01
CA VAL A 179 13.70 -19.63 7.05
C VAL A 179 15.20 -19.71 6.77
N PRO A 180 15.91 -18.64 6.40
CA PRO A 180 17.36 -18.70 6.18
C PRO A 180 18.14 -19.15 7.44
N GLN A 181 17.73 -18.70 8.63
CA GLN A 181 18.36 -19.10 9.88
C GLN A 181 18.18 -20.60 10.18
N ALA A 182 16.97 -21.12 9.96
CA ALA A 182 16.66 -22.52 10.22
C ALA A 182 17.44 -23.48 9.31
N PHE A 183 17.61 -23.11 8.04
CA PHE A 183 18.26 -23.91 7.02
C PHE A 183 19.75 -23.59 6.84
N GLN A 184 20.34 -22.84 7.76
CA GLN A 184 21.76 -22.52 7.72
C GLN A 184 22.61 -23.82 7.81
N GLY A 185 23.52 -23.99 6.86
CA GLY A 185 24.41 -25.14 6.77
C GLY A 185 23.87 -26.32 5.98
N VAL A 186 22.65 -26.23 5.44
CA VAL A 186 22.11 -27.23 4.50
C VAL A 186 22.35 -26.75 3.07
N SER A 187 22.74 -27.71 2.19
CA SER A 187 22.95 -27.36 0.78
C SER A 187 21.65 -26.94 0.11
N SER A 188 21.65 -25.80 -0.59
CA SER A 188 20.49 -25.29 -1.31
C SER A 188 20.04 -26.18 -2.49
N SER A 189 20.83 -27.20 -2.85
CA SER A 189 20.43 -28.22 -3.84
C SER A 189 19.48 -29.27 -3.26
N ASP A 190 19.42 -29.41 -1.94
CA ASP A 190 18.71 -30.47 -1.27
C ASP A 190 17.29 -30.11 -0.87
N TYR A 191 16.97 -28.83 -0.91
CA TYR A 191 15.64 -28.32 -0.51
C TYR A 191 15.29 -27.00 -1.20
N GLU A 192 13.99 -26.76 -1.29
CA GLU A 192 13.40 -25.46 -1.60
C GLU A 192 12.34 -25.14 -0.55
N VAL A 193 12.26 -23.89 -0.09
CA VAL A 193 11.25 -23.45 0.90
C VAL A 193 10.40 -22.35 0.32
N PHE A 194 9.10 -22.58 0.35
CA PHE A 194 8.08 -21.61 -0.08
C PHE A 194 7.22 -21.20 1.11
N VAL A 195 6.96 -19.93 1.23
CA VAL A 195 6.05 -19.37 2.25
C VAL A 195 4.83 -18.81 1.57
N GLY A 196 3.70 -19.46 1.79
CA GLY A 196 2.38 -19.15 1.22
C GLY A 196 1.34 -18.82 2.30
N GLY A 197 0.10 -18.75 1.88
CA GLY A 197 -1.05 -18.36 2.71
C GLY A 197 -1.56 -16.96 2.36
N ALA A 198 -2.73 -16.58 2.91
CA ALA A 198 -3.40 -15.34 2.54
C ALA A 198 -2.52 -14.08 2.74
N SER A 199 -1.85 -13.98 3.89
CA SER A 199 -0.95 -12.86 4.17
C SER A 199 0.27 -12.84 3.23
N ALA A 200 0.79 -14.02 2.84
CA ALA A 200 1.90 -14.14 1.91
C ALA A 200 1.52 -13.66 0.51
N GLU A 201 0.30 -14.01 0.05
CA GLU A 201 -0.24 -13.53 -1.23
C GLU A 201 -0.28 -12.00 -1.28
N ILE A 202 -0.73 -11.35 -0.20
CA ILE A 202 -0.76 -9.87 -0.12
C ILE A 202 0.65 -9.28 -0.16
N VAL A 203 1.60 -9.89 0.57
CA VAL A 203 3.01 -9.45 0.54
C VAL A 203 3.56 -9.51 -0.89
N ASP A 204 3.26 -10.59 -1.62
CA ASP A 204 3.70 -10.77 -3.00
C ASP A 204 3.01 -9.79 -3.95
N GLN A 205 1.70 -9.54 -3.78
CA GLN A 205 0.96 -8.55 -4.55
C GLN A 205 1.48 -7.13 -4.35
N VAL A 206 1.76 -6.74 -3.10
CA VAL A 206 2.35 -5.42 -2.80
C VAL A 206 3.72 -5.31 -3.45
N LYS A 207 4.56 -6.32 -3.33
CA LYS A 207 5.89 -6.34 -3.96
C LYS A 207 5.79 -6.21 -5.49
N LEU A 208 4.92 -6.98 -6.13
CA LEU A 208 4.68 -6.87 -7.56
C LEU A 208 4.24 -5.46 -7.95
N THR A 209 3.31 -4.89 -7.20
CA THR A 209 2.84 -3.51 -7.44
C THR A 209 3.99 -2.51 -7.34
N ASP A 210 4.80 -2.60 -6.28
CA ASP A 210 5.96 -1.71 -6.08
C ASP A 210 7.00 -1.86 -7.19
N ASP A 211 7.29 -3.08 -7.65
CA ASP A 211 8.26 -3.37 -8.70
C ASP A 211 7.80 -2.91 -10.09
N TYR A 212 6.50 -3.00 -10.37
CA TYR A 212 5.95 -2.66 -11.69
C TYR A 212 5.47 -1.21 -11.79
N THR A 213 5.07 -0.59 -10.69
CA THR A 213 4.57 0.80 -10.67
C THR A 213 5.53 1.78 -11.39
N PRO A 214 6.85 1.81 -11.13
CA PRO A 214 7.74 2.74 -11.82
C PRO A 214 7.81 2.49 -13.32
N ARG A 215 7.74 1.23 -13.76
CA ARG A 215 7.76 0.85 -15.17
C ARG A 215 6.50 1.31 -15.89
N VAL A 216 5.33 1.09 -15.27
CA VAL A 216 4.03 1.54 -15.80
C VAL A 216 3.98 3.05 -15.90
N PHE A 217 4.39 3.75 -14.82
CA PHE A 217 4.48 5.22 -14.83
C PHE A 217 5.40 5.73 -15.93
N GLY A 218 6.58 5.14 -16.05
CA GLY A 218 7.54 5.51 -17.11
C GLY A 218 6.96 5.29 -18.52
N ALA A 219 6.26 4.19 -18.75
CA ALA A 219 5.62 3.91 -20.02
C ALA A 219 4.47 4.90 -20.34
N VAL A 220 3.60 5.17 -19.37
CA VAL A 220 2.45 6.09 -19.53
C VAL A 220 2.95 7.53 -19.76
N LEU A 221 3.90 8.00 -18.94
CA LEU A 221 4.46 9.34 -19.09
C LEU A 221 5.25 9.47 -20.40
N GLY A 222 6.02 8.44 -20.79
CA GLY A 222 6.74 8.41 -22.05
C GLY A 222 5.82 8.46 -23.26
N LEU A 223 4.75 7.66 -23.26
CA LEU A 223 3.75 7.68 -24.32
C LEU A 223 3.03 9.03 -24.40
N SER A 224 2.62 9.57 -23.26
CA SER A 224 1.99 10.89 -23.17
C SER A 224 2.93 11.98 -23.68
N PHE A 225 4.22 11.92 -23.33
CA PHE A 225 5.24 12.83 -23.84
C PHE A 225 5.31 12.80 -25.36
N LEU A 226 5.41 11.60 -25.94
CA LEU A 226 5.51 11.44 -27.39
C LEU A 226 4.26 11.96 -28.12
N LEU A 227 3.08 11.64 -27.60
CA LEU A 227 1.82 12.12 -28.17
C LEU A 227 1.72 13.66 -28.14
N LEU A 228 2.06 14.28 -27.00
CA LEU A 228 2.04 15.74 -26.89
C LEU A 228 3.13 16.39 -27.75
N LEU A 229 4.31 15.78 -27.85
CA LEU A 229 5.38 16.26 -28.70
C LEU A 229 4.95 16.32 -30.17
N VAL A 230 4.31 15.23 -30.64
CA VAL A 230 3.82 15.16 -32.03
C VAL A 230 2.66 16.15 -32.27
N ALA A 231 1.71 16.20 -31.31
CA ALA A 231 0.53 17.05 -31.43
C ALA A 231 0.87 18.55 -31.41
N PHE A 232 1.73 18.98 -30.51
CA PHE A 232 2.07 20.40 -30.32
C PHE A 232 3.37 20.83 -31.01
N ARG A 233 4.17 19.90 -31.50
CA ARG A 233 5.50 20.16 -32.12
C ARG A 233 6.38 21.08 -31.27
N SER A 234 6.27 20.95 -29.95
CA SER A 234 6.96 21.74 -28.94
C SER A 234 7.44 20.83 -27.82
N LEU A 235 8.68 20.98 -27.35
CA LEU A 235 9.20 20.25 -26.19
C LEU A 235 8.74 20.82 -24.86
N VAL A 236 8.42 22.10 -24.82
CA VAL A 236 8.07 22.81 -23.57
C VAL A 236 6.75 22.30 -23.00
N ILE A 237 5.74 22.08 -23.85
CA ILE A 237 4.40 21.65 -23.42
C ILE A 237 4.42 20.24 -22.80
N PRO A 238 5.02 19.22 -23.44
CA PRO A 238 5.14 17.89 -22.83
C PRO A 238 5.90 17.89 -21.51
N ILE A 239 7.04 18.60 -21.44
CA ILE A 239 7.83 18.69 -20.21
C ILE A 239 7.01 19.33 -19.07
N ALA A 240 6.35 20.46 -19.36
CA ALA A 240 5.48 21.12 -18.36
C ALA A 240 4.32 20.21 -17.91
N SER A 241 3.71 19.47 -18.85
CA SER A 241 2.62 18.53 -18.55
C SER A 241 3.09 17.38 -17.68
N ILE A 242 4.26 16.77 -17.97
CA ILE A 242 4.83 15.71 -17.13
C ILE A 242 5.12 16.23 -15.73
N PHE A 243 5.73 17.41 -15.61
CA PHE A 243 6.03 18.03 -14.34
C PHE A 243 4.76 18.28 -13.51
N MET A 244 3.71 18.80 -14.15
CA MET A 244 2.40 19.00 -13.50
C MET A 244 1.75 17.67 -13.08
N ASN A 245 1.84 16.63 -13.92
CA ASN A 245 1.31 15.31 -13.57
C ASN A 245 2.06 14.69 -12.39
N LEU A 246 3.39 14.78 -12.37
CA LEU A 246 4.19 14.29 -11.25
C LEU A 246 3.88 15.03 -9.94
N LEU A 247 3.68 16.35 -10.00
CA LEU A 247 3.27 17.14 -8.83
C LEU A 247 1.85 16.82 -8.35
N SER A 248 0.99 16.33 -9.24
CA SER A 248 -0.40 16.01 -8.91
C SER A 248 -0.58 14.59 -8.34
N VAL A 249 0.30 13.66 -8.73
CA VAL A 249 0.19 12.23 -8.36
C VAL A 249 1.14 11.85 -7.22
N GLY A 250 2.29 12.47 -7.13
CA GLY A 250 3.34 12.20 -6.14
C GLY A 250 3.51 13.24 -5.11
#